data_09a489d21d1c625cd48bf87f1db21a4c
#
_entry.id   09a489d21d1c625cd48bf87f1db21a4c
#
_cell.length_a   1.000
_cell.length_b   1.000
_cell.length_c   1.000
_cell.angle_alpha   90.00
_cell.angle_beta   90.00
_cell.angle_gamma   90.00
#
_symmetry.space_group_name_H-M   'P 1'
#
loop_
_entity.id
_entity.type
_entity.pdbx_description
1 polymer ?
#
loop_
_entity_poly.entity_id
_entity_poly.type
_entity_poly.pdbx_seq_one_letter_code
_entity_poly.pdbx_strand_id
1 'polypeptide(L)'
;MENSYVKRMSRAFVKETEVLDELPERLVSEHRNLVTPEGLAQIEGEIKRLQEELTAAHDSGDRNAIARASRDLRYWNQRLGKAELQAPVTDTSVVSFGISVTIERDDGRVQKFRIVGEDEANPSKGSISYVSPLAQALMGKAVGDVVKAGGGEAEIIKIE
;
A
#
# COMPACT_ATOMS: atom_id res chain seq x y z
N MET A 1 -48.46 -20.60 35.06
CA MET A 1 -47.50 -21.25 34.12
C MET A 1 -47.12 -20.21 33.09
N GLU A 2 -46.07 -19.50 33.39
CA GLU A 2 -45.57 -18.44 32.48
C GLU A 2 -44.59 -18.98 31.46
N ASN A 3 -44.79 -18.54 30.27
CA ASN A 3 -44.26 -18.98 29.01
C ASN A 3 -42.76 -18.70 28.89
N SER A 4 -41.90 -19.67 29.09
CA SER A 4 -40.44 -19.56 29.02
C SER A 4 -39.90 -19.58 27.57
N TYR A 5 -40.74 -19.48 26.55
CA TYR A 5 -40.36 -19.57 25.14
C TYR A 5 -39.96 -18.22 24.48
N VAL A 6 -40.32 -17.09 25.06
CA VAL A 6 -40.09 -15.77 24.47
C VAL A 6 -38.69 -15.23 24.79
N LYS A 7 -37.98 -15.79 25.76
CA LYS A 7 -36.69 -15.22 26.23
C LYS A 7 -35.44 -15.75 25.50
N ARG A 8 -35.58 -16.70 24.57
CA ARG A 8 -34.44 -17.31 23.86
C ARG A 8 -34.16 -16.74 22.45
N MET A 9 -35.10 -16.00 21.85
CA MET A 9 -34.94 -15.42 20.52
C MET A 9 -34.23 -14.04 20.50
N SER A 10 -34.15 -13.38 21.64
CA SER A 10 -33.62 -12.03 21.74
C SER A 10 -32.09 -11.95 21.79
N ARG A 11 -31.37 -13.03 22.12
CA ARG A 11 -29.89 -13.01 22.25
C ARG A 11 -29.11 -13.35 20.97
N ALA A 12 -29.73 -14.03 20.03
CA ALA A 12 -29.08 -14.38 18.76
C ALA A 12 -29.09 -13.20 17.75
N PHE A 13 -30.10 -12.33 17.82
CA PHE A 13 -30.26 -11.20 16.91
C PHE A 13 -29.38 -9.97 17.28
N VAL A 14 -29.02 -9.83 18.55
CA VAL A 14 -28.19 -8.72 19.05
C VAL A 14 -26.71 -8.93 18.71
N LYS A 15 -26.26 -10.17 18.52
CA LYS A 15 -24.86 -10.49 18.24
C LYS A 15 -24.42 -10.32 16.78
N GLU A 16 -25.36 -10.39 15.85
CA GLU A 16 -25.06 -10.16 14.41
C GLU A 16 -25.09 -8.70 14.02
N THR A 17 -25.79 -7.85 14.76
CA THR A 17 -25.87 -6.40 14.47
C THR A 17 -24.70 -5.61 15.05
N GLU A 18 -24.06 -6.09 16.13
CA GLU A 18 -22.92 -5.38 16.76
C GLU A 18 -21.58 -5.61 16.05
N VAL A 19 -21.45 -6.66 15.23
CA VAL A 19 -20.21 -6.97 14.51
C VAL A 19 -20.05 -6.17 13.22
N LEU A 20 -21.11 -5.53 12.73
CA LEU A 20 -21.14 -4.90 11.41
C LEU A 20 -20.80 -3.40 11.41
N ASP A 21 -20.87 -2.72 12.54
CA ASP A 21 -20.61 -1.28 12.63
C ASP A 21 -19.15 -0.93 13.03
N GLU A 22 -18.33 -1.93 13.38
CA GLU A 22 -16.98 -1.69 13.90
C GLU A 22 -15.89 -2.43 13.10
N LEU A 23 -15.77 -2.12 11.80
CA LEU A 23 -14.54 -2.45 11.10
C LEU A 23 -13.43 -1.47 11.56
N PRO A 24 -12.30 -1.99 12.08
CA PRO A 24 -11.20 -1.11 12.47
C PRO A 24 -10.72 -0.32 11.26
N GLU A 25 -10.40 0.96 11.48
CA GLU A 25 -9.81 1.82 10.46
C GLU A 25 -8.48 1.23 9.98
N ARG A 26 -8.18 1.42 8.69
CA ARG A 26 -6.88 1.07 8.15
C ARG A 26 -5.85 2.08 8.65
N LEU A 27 -4.72 1.57 9.13
CA LEU A 27 -3.62 2.41 9.57
C LEU A 27 -3.02 3.15 8.38
N VAL A 28 -2.91 4.46 8.50
CA VAL A 28 -2.22 5.32 7.54
C VAL A 28 -0.79 5.52 8.00
N SER A 29 0.16 5.30 7.11
CA SER A 29 1.58 5.50 7.39
C SER A 29 1.87 6.94 7.83
N GLU A 30 2.78 7.11 8.78
CA GLU A 30 3.27 8.42 9.24
C GLU A 30 4.36 8.99 8.32
N HIS A 31 4.92 8.18 7.43
CA HIS A 31 5.89 8.65 6.44
C HIS A 31 5.25 9.59 5.42
N ARG A 32 6.07 10.45 4.83
CA ARG A 32 5.65 11.26 3.67
C ARG A 32 5.11 10.34 2.58
N ASN A 33 4.01 10.73 1.96
CA ASN A 33 3.43 9.94 0.87
C ASN A 33 3.99 10.35 -0.48
N LEU A 34 5.26 10.03 -0.71
CA LEU A 34 5.87 10.22 -2.02
C LEU A 34 5.22 9.28 -3.03
N VAL A 35 4.80 9.79 -4.16
CA VAL A 35 4.18 9.01 -5.23
C VAL A 35 4.82 9.32 -6.58
N THR A 36 4.94 8.28 -7.41
CA THR A 36 5.22 8.43 -8.83
C THR A 36 3.94 8.88 -9.55
N PRO A 37 4.01 9.37 -10.81
CA PRO A 37 2.80 9.62 -11.60
C PRO A 37 1.88 8.38 -11.69
N GLU A 38 2.44 7.20 -11.83
CA GLU A 38 1.71 5.93 -11.88
C GLU A 38 1.07 5.61 -10.52
N GLY A 39 1.79 5.85 -9.43
CA GLY A 39 1.28 5.67 -8.08
C GLY A 39 0.13 6.60 -7.74
N LEU A 40 0.20 7.86 -8.18
CA LEU A 40 -0.91 8.80 -8.05
C LEU A 40 -2.15 8.32 -8.82
N ALA A 41 -1.97 7.91 -10.07
CA ALA A 41 -3.06 7.37 -10.88
C ALA A 41 -3.68 6.11 -10.26
N GLN A 42 -2.87 5.26 -9.63
CA GLN A 42 -3.35 4.10 -8.89
C GLN A 42 -4.23 4.49 -7.70
N ILE A 43 -3.84 5.47 -6.90
CA ILE A 43 -4.64 5.97 -5.77
C ILE A 43 -5.99 6.50 -6.27
N GLU A 44 -5.98 7.32 -7.31
CA GLU A 44 -7.21 7.88 -7.91
C GLU A 44 -8.10 6.78 -8.48
N GLY A 45 -7.52 5.77 -9.12
CA GLY A 45 -8.23 4.61 -9.64
C GLY A 45 -8.90 3.78 -8.54
N GLU A 46 -8.23 3.57 -7.41
CA GLU A 46 -8.79 2.86 -6.26
C GLU A 46 -9.97 3.64 -5.64
N ILE A 47 -9.86 4.96 -5.52
CA ILE A 47 -10.97 5.80 -5.04
C ILE A 47 -12.18 5.66 -5.95
N LYS A 48 -11.99 5.76 -7.26
CA LYS A 48 -13.08 5.60 -8.23
C LYS A 48 -13.74 4.23 -8.13
N ARG A 49 -12.95 3.17 -8.11
CA ARG A 49 -13.43 1.79 -7.98
C ARG A 49 -14.27 1.61 -6.71
N LEU A 50 -13.80 2.14 -5.58
CA LEU A 50 -14.50 2.04 -4.30
C LEU A 50 -15.76 2.89 -4.23
N GLN A 51 -15.82 4.03 -4.91
CA GLN A 51 -17.04 4.83 -5.04
C GLN A 51 -18.12 4.06 -5.82
N GLU A 52 -17.74 3.38 -6.91
CA GLU A 52 -18.65 2.53 -7.68
C GLU A 52 -19.11 1.33 -6.85
N GLU A 53 -18.22 0.69 -6.12
CA GLU A 53 -18.53 -0.42 -5.21
C GLU A 53 -19.48 0.01 -4.09
N LEU A 54 -19.25 1.18 -3.49
CA LEU A 54 -20.10 1.74 -2.44
C LEU A 54 -21.52 2.03 -2.96
N THR A 55 -21.63 2.59 -4.16
CA THR A 55 -22.94 2.84 -4.81
C THR A 55 -23.69 1.52 -5.02
N ALA A 56 -23.03 0.51 -5.59
CA ALA A 56 -23.63 -0.81 -5.78
C ALA A 56 -24.04 -1.48 -4.47
N ALA A 57 -23.24 -1.33 -3.41
CA ALA A 57 -23.54 -1.86 -2.09
C ALA A 57 -24.77 -1.18 -1.46
N HIS A 58 -24.93 0.13 -1.64
CA HIS A 58 -26.13 0.86 -1.21
C HIS A 58 -27.37 0.39 -1.97
N ASP A 59 -27.27 0.23 -3.29
CA ASP A 59 -28.38 -0.24 -4.11
C ASP A 59 -28.86 -1.64 -3.75
N SER A 60 -27.93 -2.52 -3.36
CA SER A 60 -28.23 -3.90 -2.93
C SER A 60 -28.57 -4.02 -1.43
N GLY A 61 -28.33 -2.98 -0.63
CA GLY A 61 -28.51 -3.01 0.82
C GLY A 61 -27.50 -3.87 1.56
N ASP A 62 -26.34 -4.17 0.96
CA ASP A 62 -25.27 -4.96 1.58
C ASP A 62 -24.47 -4.13 2.59
N ARG A 63 -24.86 -4.22 3.86
CA ARG A 63 -24.23 -3.48 4.96
C ARG A 63 -22.74 -3.79 5.12
N ASN A 64 -22.33 -5.04 4.93
CA ASN A 64 -20.93 -5.43 5.02
C ASN A 64 -20.08 -4.79 3.91
N ALA A 65 -20.58 -4.81 2.69
CA ALA A 65 -19.92 -4.16 1.56
C ALA A 65 -19.85 -2.65 1.76
N ILE A 66 -20.93 -2.01 2.25
CA ILE A 66 -20.95 -0.58 2.59
C ILE A 66 -19.86 -0.25 3.62
N ALA A 67 -19.78 -1.00 4.71
CA ALA A 67 -18.79 -0.77 5.76
C ALA A 67 -17.35 -0.91 5.25
N ARG A 68 -17.06 -1.96 4.47
CA ARG A 68 -15.73 -2.17 3.88
C ARG A 68 -15.34 -1.07 2.89
N ALA A 69 -16.21 -0.77 1.93
CA ALA A 69 -15.95 0.25 0.93
C ALA A 69 -15.78 1.64 1.55
N SER A 70 -16.61 1.99 2.54
CA SER A 70 -16.50 3.26 3.26
C SER A 70 -15.19 3.39 4.03
N ARG A 71 -14.76 2.33 4.73
CA ARG A 71 -13.47 2.28 5.43
C ARG A 71 -12.30 2.46 4.46
N ASP A 72 -12.32 1.71 3.36
CA ASP A 72 -11.24 1.74 2.38
C ASP A 72 -11.20 3.09 1.62
N LEU A 73 -12.36 3.71 1.35
CA LEU A 73 -12.42 5.06 0.82
C LEU A 73 -11.79 6.09 1.75
N ARG A 74 -12.02 6.00 3.07
CA ARG A 74 -11.36 6.90 4.04
C ARG A 74 -9.85 6.77 3.97
N TYR A 75 -9.33 5.54 3.90
CA TYR A 75 -7.90 5.28 3.75
C TYR A 75 -7.35 5.95 2.49
N TRP A 76 -7.92 5.65 1.33
CA TRP A 76 -7.40 6.15 0.06
C TRP A 76 -7.55 7.66 -0.09
N ASN A 77 -8.62 8.26 0.43
CA ASN A 77 -8.76 9.73 0.46
C ASN A 77 -7.70 10.39 1.34
N GLN A 78 -7.33 9.79 2.46
CA GLN A 78 -6.21 10.27 3.27
C GLN A 78 -4.87 10.14 2.54
N ARG A 79 -4.66 9.03 1.83
CA ARG A 79 -3.45 8.84 1.01
C ARG A 79 -3.37 9.87 -0.12
N LEU A 80 -4.48 10.14 -0.79
CA LEU A 80 -4.55 11.18 -1.82
C LEU A 80 -4.26 12.58 -1.24
N GLY A 81 -4.89 12.91 -0.11
CA GLY A 81 -4.70 14.22 0.53
C GLY A 81 -3.27 14.50 0.99
N LYS A 82 -2.49 13.46 1.25
CA LYS A 82 -1.07 13.53 1.65
C LYS A 82 -0.10 13.26 0.50
N ALA A 83 -0.59 12.96 -0.70
CA ALA A 83 0.26 12.58 -1.82
C ALA A 83 1.19 13.74 -2.26
N GLU A 84 2.45 13.43 -2.36
CA GLU A 84 3.49 14.33 -2.85
C GLU A 84 4.04 13.77 -4.17
N LEU A 85 3.52 14.29 -5.30
CA LEU A 85 3.93 13.85 -6.62
C LEU A 85 5.40 14.19 -6.86
N GLN A 86 6.17 13.16 -7.19
CA GLN A 86 7.56 13.31 -7.58
C GLN A 86 7.67 13.29 -9.12
N ALA A 87 8.28 14.33 -9.68
CA ALA A 87 8.57 14.35 -11.10
C ALA A 87 9.54 13.21 -11.48
N PRO A 88 9.42 12.62 -12.69
CA PRO A 88 10.39 11.66 -13.17
C PRO A 88 11.81 12.21 -13.13
N VAL A 89 12.74 11.43 -12.58
CA VAL A 89 14.15 11.82 -12.47
C VAL A 89 14.90 11.34 -13.71
N THR A 90 15.70 12.22 -14.30
CA THR A 90 16.56 11.90 -15.45
C THR A 90 18.03 11.72 -15.07
N ASP A 91 18.43 12.22 -13.91
CA ASP A 91 19.78 12.04 -13.38
C ASP A 91 19.92 10.64 -12.76
N THR A 92 20.74 9.81 -13.39
CA THR A 92 21.04 8.43 -12.95
C THR A 92 22.43 8.33 -12.30
N SER A 93 23.03 9.43 -11.88
CA SER A 93 24.34 9.43 -11.21
C SER A 93 24.26 8.77 -9.82
N VAL A 94 23.13 8.91 -9.15
CA VAL A 94 22.85 8.29 -7.87
C VAL A 94 21.44 7.71 -7.83
N VAL A 95 21.22 6.74 -6.96
CA VAL A 95 19.90 6.16 -6.73
C VAL A 95 19.00 7.17 -6.04
N SER A 96 17.80 7.38 -6.58
CA SER A 96 16.78 8.28 -6.03
C SER A 96 15.37 7.70 -6.17
N PHE A 97 14.38 8.35 -5.58
CA PHE A 97 12.98 7.96 -5.71
C PHE A 97 12.55 7.92 -7.17
N GLY A 98 11.81 6.89 -7.56
CA GLY A 98 11.30 6.69 -8.92
C GLY A 98 12.24 6.01 -9.90
N ILE A 99 13.52 5.88 -9.54
CA ILE A 99 14.57 5.26 -10.36
C ILE A 99 14.57 3.73 -10.18
N SER A 100 14.98 3.04 -11.25
CA SER A 100 15.30 1.61 -11.21
C SER A 100 16.79 1.40 -10.96
N VAL A 101 17.10 0.47 -10.07
CA VAL A 101 18.45 0.06 -9.72
C VAL A 101 18.61 -1.43 -9.89
N THR A 102 19.69 -1.84 -10.54
CA THR A 102 20.09 -3.25 -10.66
C THR A 102 21.25 -3.52 -9.72
N ILE A 103 21.10 -4.55 -8.90
CA ILE A 103 22.10 -4.99 -7.94
C ILE A 103 22.55 -6.40 -8.24
N GLU A 104 23.79 -6.71 -7.98
CA GLU A 104 24.37 -8.06 -7.97
C GLU A 104 24.72 -8.44 -6.55
N ARG A 105 24.14 -9.53 -6.06
CA ARG A 105 24.42 -10.05 -4.72
C ARG A 105 25.72 -10.85 -4.70
N ASP A 106 26.29 -11.01 -3.52
CA ASP A 106 27.51 -11.79 -3.27
C ASP A 106 27.40 -13.27 -3.71
N ASP A 107 26.18 -13.82 -3.81
CA ASP A 107 25.91 -15.16 -4.39
C ASP A 107 25.73 -15.16 -5.93
N GLY A 108 25.95 -14.02 -6.59
CA GLY A 108 25.84 -13.85 -8.05
C GLY A 108 24.43 -13.59 -8.58
N ARG A 109 23.40 -13.53 -7.73
CA ARG A 109 22.05 -13.19 -8.16
C ARG A 109 21.97 -11.71 -8.56
N VAL A 110 21.40 -11.47 -9.75
CA VAL A 110 21.13 -10.12 -10.25
C VAL A 110 19.65 -9.81 -10.06
N GLN A 111 19.34 -8.68 -9.48
CA GLN A 111 17.98 -8.24 -9.20
C GLN A 111 17.80 -6.78 -9.61
N LYS A 112 16.66 -6.46 -10.18
CA LYS A 112 16.28 -5.09 -10.55
C LYS A 112 15.08 -4.65 -9.71
N PHE A 113 15.19 -3.46 -9.11
CA PHE A 113 14.12 -2.86 -8.32
C PHE A 113 13.88 -1.42 -8.75
N ARG A 114 12.61 -1.02 -8.81
CA ARG A 114 12.22 0.38 -8.89
C ARG A 114 11.82 0.87 -7.50
N ILE A 115 12.32 2.03 -7.10
CA ILE A 115 12.00 2.64 -5.80
C ILE A 115 10.79 3.54 -5.97
N VAL A 116 9.71 3.22 -5.28
CA VAL A 116 8.39 3.83 -5.44
C VAL A 116 7.74 4.16 -4.08
N GLY A 117 6.53 4.70 -4.10
CA GLY A 117 5.76 4.95 -2.89
C GLY A 117 5.27 3.67 -2.19
N GLU A 118 4.82 3.82 -0.95
CA GLU A 118 4.42 2.69 -0.11
C GLU A 118 3.24 1.91 -0.69
N ASP A 119 2.20 2.60 -1.19
CA ASP A 119 1.01 1.94 -1.75
C ASP A 119 1.26 1.32 -3.12
N GLU A 120 2.26 1.79 -3.83
CA GLU A 120 2.63 1.34 -5.18
C GLU A 120 3.57 0.12 -5.15
N ALA A 121 4.26 -0.10 -4.03
CA ALA A 121 5.28 -1.13 -3.89
C ALA A 121 4.71 -2.53 -4.06
N ASN A 122 5.37 -3.32 -4.90
CA ASN A 122 5.11 -4.73 -5.11
C ASN A 122 6.44 -5.47 -5.36
N PRO A 123 7.09 -5.96 -4.29
CA PRO A 123 8.41 -6.59 -4.41
C PRO A 123 8.44 -7.78 -5.36
N SER A 124 7.35 -8.54 -5.47
CA SER A 124 7.25 -9.67 -6.40
C SER A 124 7.27 -9.26 -7.88
N LYS A 125 6.94 -8.00 -8.17
CA LYS A 125 6.99 -7.40 -9.51
C LYS A 125 8.16 -6.43 -9.69
N GLY A 126 9.10 -6.39 -8.75
CA GLY A 126 10.31 -5.58 -8.85
C GLY A 126 10.15 -4.11 -8.44
N SER A 127 9.12 -3.75 -7.68
CA SER A 127 9.02 -2.41 -7.08
C SER A 127 9.07 -2.48 -5.56
N ILE A 128 9.87 -1.63 -4.94
CA ILE A 128 10.06 -1.57 -3.49
C ILE A 128 9.72 -0.18 -2.96
N SER A 129 9.16 -0.15 -1.76
CA SER A 129 8.88 1.10 -1.08
C SER A 129 10.17 1.85 -0.74
N TYR A 130 10.17 3.17 -0.95
CA TYR A 130 11.29 4.01 -0.61
C TYR A 130 11.65 3.99 0.90
N VAL A 131 10.70 3.62 1.77
CA VAL A 131 10.94 3.46 3.21
C VAL A 131 11.43 2.05 3.58
N SER A 132 11.47 1.11 2.64
CA SER A 132 11.98 -0.24 2.90
C SER A 132 13.48 -0.22 3.24
N PRO A 133 13.97 -1.18 4.05
CA PRO A 133 15.39 -1.25 4.40
C PRO A 133 16.32 -1.30 3.19
N LEU A 134 15.96 -2.06 2.15
CA LEU A 134 16.78 -2.15 0.93
C LEU A 134 16.81 -0.80 0.19
N ALA A 135 15.66 -0.15 0.00
CA ALA A 135 15.61 1.16 -0.65
C ALA A 135 16.42 2.20 0.13
N GLN A 136 16.31 2.21 1.45
CA GLN A 136 17.09 3.12 2.31
C GLN A 136 18.60 2.88 2.21
N ALA A 137 19.03 1.64 2.05
CA ALA A 137 20.45 1.32 1.83
C ALA A 137 20.95 1.78 0.46
N LEU A 138 20.09 1.75 -0.57
CA LEU A 138 20.43 2.10 -1.95
C LEU A 138 20.39 3.61 -2.22
N MET A 139 19.48 4.35 -1.59
CA MET A 139 19.27 5.78 -1.85
C MET A 139 20.55 6.59 -1.67
N GLY A 140 20.84 7.43 -2.66
CA GLY A 140 22.04 8.29 -2.69
C GLY A 140 23.35 7.57 -3.09
N LYS A 141 23.29 6.28 -3.37
CA LYS A 141 24.45 5.49 -3.80
C LYS A 141 24.62 5.53 -5.31
N ALA A 142 25.84 5.29 -5.77
CA ALA A 142 26.22 5.28 -7.19
C ALA A 142 26.54 3.86 -7.67
N VAL A 143 26.66 3.69 -8.99
CA VAL A 143 27.17 2.45 -9.59
C VAL A 143 28.56 2.14 -9.03
N GLY A 144 28.77 0.88 -8.64
CA GLY A 144 30.00 0.38 -8.01
C GLY A 144 29.97 0.42 -6.48
N ASP A 145 28.99 1.11 -5.87
CA ASP A 145 28.86 1.09 -4.41
C ASP A 145 28.30 -0.27 -3.95
N VAL A 146 28.81 -0.73 -2.80
CA VAL A 146 28.36 -1.95 -2.14
C VAL A 146 27.51 -1.58 -0.93
N VAL A 147 26.35 -2.20 -0.81
CA VAL A 147 25.41 -1.97 0.27
C VAL A 147 25.02 -3.26 0.97
N LYS A 148 24.57 -3.16 2.21
CA LYS A 148 23.95 -4.29 2.91
C LYS A 148 22.54 -4.53 2.39
N ALA A 149 22.26 -5.75 1.96
CA ALA A 149 21.00 -6.14 1.38
C ALA A 149 20.49 -7.44 2.03
N GLY A 150 19.74 -7.28 3.12
CA GLY A 150 19.32 -8.42 3.94
C GLY A 150 20.48 -9.07 4.68
N GLY A 151 20.67 -10.40 4.54
CA GLY A 151 21.72 -11.14 5.20
C GLY A 151 23.11 -11.09 4.53
N GLY A 152 23.28 -10.31 3.44
CA GLY A 152 24.51 -10.23 2.66
C GLY A 152 24.77 -8.85 2.10
N GLU A 153 25.69 -8.78 1.15
CA GLU A 153 26.05 -7.55 0.44
C GLU A 153 25.56 -7.60 -1.00
N ALA A 154 25.40 -6.43 -1.60
CA ALA A 154 25.09 -6.29 -3.01
C ALA A 154 25.79 -5.07 -3.59
N GLU A 155 26.30 -5.21 -4.80
CA GLU A 155 26.90 -4.12 -5.58
C GLU A 155 25.86 -3.52 -6.53
N ILE A 156 25.83 -2.19 -6.62
CA ILE A 156 25.02 -1.50 -7.61
C ILE A 156 25.72 -1.58 -8.96
N ILE A 157 25.11 -2.24 -9.93
CA ILE A 157 25.70 -2.43 -11.25
C ILE A 157 25.06 -1.57 -12.34
N LYS A 158 23.85 -1.05 -12.11
CA LYS A 158 23.16 -0.16 -13.05
C LYS A 158 22.13 0.71 -12.34
N ILE A 159 21.99 1.96 -12.79
CA ILE A 159 20.96 2.91 -12.41
C ILE A 159 20.30 3.44 -13.68
N GLU A 160 18.95 3.36 -13.76
CA GLU A 160 18.18 3.76 -14.94
C GLU A 160 16.77 4.31 -14.60
#